data_737902353303b90743178c1d6c5a4e71
#
_entry.id   737902353303b90743178c1d6c5a4e71
#
_cell.length_a   1.000
_cell.length_b   1.000
_cell.length_c   1.000
_cell.angle_alpha   90.00
_cell.angle_beta   90.00
_cell.angle_gamma   90.00
#
_symmetry.space_group_name_H-M   'P 1'
#
loop_
_entity.id
_entity.type
_entity.pdbx_description
1 polymer ?
#
loop_
_entity_poly.entity_id
_entity_poly.type
_entity_poly.pdbx_seq_one_letter_code
_entity_poly.pdbx_strand_id
1 'polypeptide(L)'
;MVRLIPKDENFVDLIVEDAENLLVAARELDALLTSFDRLEERVAEIQRLEKHGDSIDREIRARLERAFITPFDREDIHELSARLDDVVDGIQEVAETMLIYGIDAPTPEARELAEILTSQAEHLVAAARTFDRFKGIEPHLREIHELEHRADGLSRAAIAGLFQPGDDPLRVIKWMNIYRELEETVDAAEDTGEIIERIVAKSS
;
A
#
# COMPACT_ATOMS: atom_id res chain seq x y z
N MET A 1 -16.87 -33.09 -15.02
CA MET A 1 -17.30 -32.70 -13.68
C MET A 1 -17.46 -31.18 -13.71
N VAL A 2 -18.69 -30.67 -13.75
CA VAL A 2 -18.97 -29.22 -13.81
C VAL A 2 -18.64 -28.66 -12.42
N ARG A 3 -17.66 -27.77 -12.32
CA ARG A 3 -17.39 -26.99 -11.11
C ARG A 3 -18.57 -26.03 -10.92
N LEU A 4 -19.52 -26.39 -10.07
CA LEU A 4 -20.54 -25.49 -9.54
C LEU A 4 -19.89 -24.65 -8.44
N ILE A 5 -19.04 -23.70 -8.82
CA ILE A 5 -18.72 -22.58 -7.96
C ILE A 5 -19.84 -21.59 -8.17
N PRO A 6 -20.61 -21.23 -7.13
CA PRO A 6 -21.59 -20.16 -7.24
C PRO A 6 -20.90 -18.89 -7.74
N LYS A 7 -21.53 -18.22 -8.71
CA LYS A 7 -20.97 -17.06 -9.41
C LYS A 7 -20.88 -15.79 -8.53
N ASP A 8 -21.24 -15.90 -7.25
CA ASP A 8 -21.38 -14.77 -6.32
C ASP A 8 -20.25 -14.62 -5.30
N GLU A 9 -19.17 -15.43 -5.37
CA GLU A 9 -18.10 -15.40 -4.37
C GLU A 9 -16.73 -15.24 -5.04
N ASN A 10 -16.55 -14.16 -5.79
CA ASN A 10 -15.28 -13.91 -6.45
C ASN A 10 -14.36 -13.07 -5.54
N PHE A 11 -13.85 -13.68 -4.45
CA PHE A 11 -12.90 -13.04 -3.53
C PHE A 11 -11.61 -12.61 -4.23
N VAL A 12 -11.15 -13.39 -5.20
CA VAL A 12 -9.93 -13.08 -5.95
C VAL A 12 -10.10 -11.80 -6.75
N ASP A 13 -11.26 -11.60 -7.39
CA ASP A 13 -11.52 -10.35 -8.15
C ASP A 13 -11.58 -9.13 -7.22
N LEU A 14 -12.17 -9.26 -6.01
CA LEU A 14 -12.18 -8.16 -5.04
C LEU A 14 -10.78 -7.84 -4.50
N ILE A 15 -9.96 -8.85 -4.22
CA ILE A 15 -8.57 -8.63 -3.79
C ILE A 15 -7.77 -7.95 -4.92
N VAL A 16 -7.98 -8.33 -6.17
CA VAL A 16 -7.34 -7.68 -7.32
C VAL A 16 -7.82 -6.23 -7.46
N GLU A 17 -9.13 -5.98 -7.32
CA GLU A 17 -9.72 -4.63 -7.35
C GLU A 17 -9.12 -3.74 -6.25
N ASP A 18 -8.96 -4.28 -5.04
CA ASP A 18 -8.37 -3.57 -3.90
C ASP A 18 -6.88 -3.25 -4.12
N ALA A 19 -6.10 -4.22 -4.58
CA ALA A 19 -4.71 -4.00 -4.95
C ALA A 19 -4.56 -2.97 -6.10
N GLU A 20 -5.47 -2.97 -7.09
CA GLU A 20 -5.49 -1.97 -8.15
C GLU A 20 -5.86 -0.58 -7.62
N ASN A 21 -6.78 -0.47 -6.66
CA ASN A 21 -7.12 0.78 -5.98
C ASN A 21 -5.92 1.33 -5.19
N LEU A 22 -5.21 0.46 -4.46
CA LEU A 22 -3.96 0.80 -3.75
C LEU A 22 -2.92 1.34 -4.74
N LEU A 23 -2.70 0.69 -5.89
CA LEU A 23 -1.77 1.17 -6.90
C LEU A 23 -2.14 2.56 -7.44
N VAL A 24 -3.43 2.84 -7.62
CA VAL A 24 -3.89 4.17 -8.03
C VAL A 24 -3.59 5.20 -6.94
N ALA A 25 -3.82 4.87 -5.66
CA ALA A 25 -3.51 5.76 -4.53
C ALA A 25 -1.99 6.04 -4.42
N ALA A 26 -1.15 5.01 -4.57
CA ALA A 26 0.31 5.16 -4.57
C ALA A 26 0.79 6.08 -5.70
N ARG A 27 0.23 5.94 -6.90
CA ARG A 27 0.53 6.81 -8.04
C ARG A 27 0.07 8.26 -7.84
N GLU A 28 -1.05 8.49 -7.14
CA GLU A 28 -1.49 9.84 -6.80
C GLU A 28 -0.56 10.49 -5.77
N LEU A 29 -0.06 9.72 -4.77
CA LEU A 29 0.94 10.20 -3.83
C LEU A 29 2.28 10.51 -4.54
N ASP A 30 2.76 9.63 -5.41
CA ASP A 30 3.97 9.87 -6.22
C ASP A 30 3.82 11.12 -7.09
N ALA A 31 2.70 11.28 -7.77
CA ALA A 31 2.41 12.45 -8.58
C ALA A 31 2.31 13.73 -7.71
N LEU A 32 1.75 13.64 -6.50
CA LEU A 32 1.73 14.74 -5.54
C LEU A 32 3.15 15.17 -5.17
N LEU A 33 4.01 14.22 -4.82
CA LEU A 33 5.39 14.50 -4.42
C LEU A 33 6.28 14.92 -5.60
N THR A 34 6.01 14.47 -6.81
CA THR A 34 6.80 14.79 -7.99
C THR A 34 6.49 16.18 -8.54
N SER A 35 5.22 16.49 -8.79
CA SER A 35 4.80 17.77 -9.37
C SER A 35 4.50 18.85 -8.33
N PHE A 36 4.11 18.44 -7.14
CA PHE A 36 3.74 19.28 -6.01
C PHE A 36 2.78 20.43 -6.37
N ASP A 37 1.82 20.12 -7.23
CA ASP A 37 0.77 21.02 -7.65
C ASP A 37 -0.60 20.55 -7.13
N ARG A 38 -1.54 21.48 -6.96
CA ARG A 38 -2.92 21.18 -6.57
C ARG A 38 -3.02 20.26 -5.35
N LEU A 39 -2.25 20.57 -4.29
CA LEU A 39 -2.12 19.74 -3.10
C LEU A 39 -3.49 19.33 -2.53
N GLU A 40 -4.41 20.28 -2.32
CA GLU A 40 -5.74 19.98 -1.78
C GLU A 40 -6.57 19.06 -2.69
N GLU A 41 -6.47 19.23 -4.02
CA GLU A 41 -7.21 18.39 -4.98
C GLU A 41 -6.68 16.95 -4.96
N ARG A 42 -5.36 16.77 -4.90
CA ARG A 42 -4.73 15.45 -4.83
C ARG A 42 -5.00 14.75 -3.50
N VAL A 43 -4.93 15.46 -2.39
CA VAL A 43 -5.32 14.92 -1.08
C VAL A 43 -6.79 14.47 -1.09
N ALA A 44 -7.70 15.26 -1.67
CA ALA A 44 -9.10 14.88 -1.80
C ALA A 44 -9.31 13.64 -2.69
N GLU A 45 -8.49 13.46 -3.74
CA GLU A 45 -8.54 12.25 -4.58
C GLU A 45 -8.01 11.03 -3.83
N ILE A 46 -6.92 11.15 -3.06
CA ILE A 46 -6.41 10.07 -2.19
C ILE A 46 -7.47 9.68 -1.16
N GLN A 47 -8.13 10.63 -0.50
CA GLN A 47 -9.24 10.38 0.42
C GLN A 47 -10.42 9.65 -0.25
N ARG A 48 -10.66 9.89 -1.54
CA ARG A 48 -11.68 9.17 -2.31
C ARG A 48 -11.27 7.73 -2.57
N LEU A 49 -9.99 7.50 -2.84
CA LEU A 49 -9.44 6.17 -3.07
C LEU A 49 -9.43 5.33 -1.78
N GLU A 50 -9.10 5.93 -0.63
CA GLU A 50 -9.23 5.28 0.68
C GLU A 50 -10.68 4.83 0.94
N LYS A 51 -11.68 5.72 0.78
CA LYS A 51 -13.09 5.35 0.93
C LYS A 51 -13.53 4.25 -0.04
N HIS A 52 -12.89 4.16 -1.20
CA HIS A 52 -13.16 3.07 -2.14
C HIS A 52 -12.56 1.75 -1.62
N GLY A 53 -11.31 1.73 -1.14
CA GLY A 53 -10.68 0.58 -0.48
C GLY A 53 -11.49 0.07 0.71
N ASP A 54 -11.86 0.97 1.62
CA ASP A 54 -12.76 0.77 2.75
C ASP A 54 -14.12 0.10 2.34
N SER A 55 -14.62 0.46 1.16
CA SER A 55 -15.84 -0.15 0.61
C SER A 55 -15.59 -1.58 0.12
N ILE A 56 -14.43 -1.85 -0.48
CA ILE A 56 -14.03 -3.19 -0.95
C ILE A 56 -13.79 -4.11 0.26
N ASP A 57 -13.04 -3.66 1.28
CA ASP A 57 -12.80 -4.44 2.51
C ASP A 57 -14.13 -4.82 3.19
N ARG A 58 -15.05 -3.87 3.33
CA ARG A 58 -16.39 -4.15 3.87
C ARG A 58 -17.18 -5.17 3.04
N GLU A 59 -17.05 -5.14 1.72
CA GLU A 59 -17.70 -6.13 0.83
C GLU A 59 -17.05 -7.51 1.01
N ILE A 60 -15.72 -7.60 1.11
CA ILE A 60 -14.99 -8.85 1.37
C ILE A 60 -15.46 -9.44 2.70
N ARG A 61 -15.49 -8.66 3.78
CA ARG A 61 -15.96 -9.10 5.11
C ARG A 61 -17.42 -9.59 5.06
N ALA A 62 -18.31 -8.83 4.41
CA ALA A 62 -19.71 -9.21 4.29
C ALA A 62 -19.91 -10.51 3.48
N ARG A 63 -19.10 -10.75 2.45
CA ARG A 63 -19.11 -12.01 1.70
C ARG A 63 -18.54 -13.16 2.53
N LEU A 64 -17.45 -12.94 3.27
CA LEU A 64 -16.88 -13.95 4.17
C LEU A 64 -17.90 -14.45 5.20
N GLU A 65 -18.73 -13.58 5.78
CA GLU A 65 -19.78 -14.00 6.73
C GLU A 65 -20.80 -14.97 6.14
N ARG A 66 -21.08 -14.87 4.85
CA ARG A 66 -22.12 -15.65 4.15
C ARG A 66 -21.56 -16.83 3.37
N ALA A 67 -20.27 -16.79 3.01
CA ALA A 67 -19.64 -17.81 2.20
C ALA A 67 -19.61 -19.16 2.94
N PHE A 68 -20.00 -20.23 2.27
CA PHE A 68 -19.86 -21.58 2.78
C PHE A 68 -18.50 -22.21 2.42
N ILE A 69 -17.96 -21.83 1.27
CA ILE A 69 -16.64 -22.28 0.77
C ILE A 69 -15.90 -21.05 0.28
N THR A 70 -14.60 -20.93 0.64
CA THR A 70 -13.70 -19.89 0.19
C THR A 70 -12.55 -20.47 -0.65
N PRO A 71 -11.92 -19.70 -1.55
CA PRO A 71 -10.83 -20.19 -2.41
C PRO A 71 -9.57 -20.60 -1.62
N PHE A 72 -9.31 -19.96 -0.49
CA PHE A 72 -8.26 -20.24 0.49
C PHE A 72 -8.77 -19.89 1.89
N ASP A 73 -7.92 -19.96 2.90
CA ASP A 73 -8.30 -19.76 4.30
C ASP A 73 -9.03 -18.41 4.50
N ARG A 74 -10.14 -18.42 5.21
CA ARG A 74 -10.98 -17.23 5.49
C ARG A 74 -10.23 -16.17 6.29
N GLU A 75 -9.39 -16.63 7.23
CA GLU A 75 -8.57 -15.73 8.07
C GLU A 75 -7.52 -15.04 7.20
N ASP A 76 -6.91 -15.75 6.25
CA ASP A 76 -5.95 -15.18 5.32
C ASP A 76 -6.60 -14.17 4.35
N ILE A 77 -7.82 -14.43 3.87
CA ILE A 77 -8.56 -13.46 3.03
C ILE A 77 -8.84 -12.17 3.82
N HIS A 78 -9.32 -12.32 5.04
CA HIS A 78 -9.63 -11.18 5.91
C HIS A 78 -8.36 -10.36 6.22
N GLU A 79 -7.27 -11.05 6.58
CA GLU A 79 -6.00 -10.39 6.92
C GLU A 79 -5.39 -9.70 5.71
N LEU A 80 -5.43 -10.33 4.51
CA LEU A 80 -4.94 -9.70 3.28
C LEU A 80 -5.70 -8.43 2.93
N SER A 81 -7.04 -8.46 3.02
CA SER A 81 -7.87 -7.27 2.79
C SER A 81 -7.53 -6.15 3.78
N ALA A 82 -7.39 -6.48 5.08
CA ALA A 82 -7.02 -5.50 6.09
C ALA A 82 -5.62 -4.89 5.85
N ARG A 83 -4.65 -5.67 5.37
CA ARG A 83 -3.31 -5.15 5.06
C ARG A 83 -3.27 -4.28 3.82
N LEU A 84 -4.07 -4.58 2.79
CA LEU A 84 -4.22 -3.69 1.64
C LEU A 84 -4.81 -2.33 2.05
N ASP A 85 -5.80 -2.35 2.95
CA ASP A 85 -6.43 -1.16 3.53
C ASP A 85 -5.41 -0.34 4.35
N ASP A 86 -4.61 -0.98 5.23
CA ASP A 86 -3.55 -0.33 6.02
C ASP A 86 -2.57 0.47 5.13
N VAL A 87 -2.23 -0.03 3.92
CA VAL A 87 -1.34 0.69 2.99
C VAL A 87 -2.02 1.94 2.41
N VAL A 88 -3.30 1.84 2.03
CA VAL A 88 -4.05 2.98 1.47
C VAL A 88 -4.26 4.05 2.55
N ASP A 89 -4.53 3.64 3.79
CA ASP A 89 -4.62 4.52 4.95
C ASP A 89 -3.30 5.27 5.19
N GLY A 90 -2.17 4.57 5.14
CA GLY A 90 -0.85 5.19 5.25
C GLY A 90 -0.57 6.22 4.14
N ILE A 91 -0.96 5.93 2.90
CA ILE A 91 -0.88 6.88 1.78
C ILE A 91 -1.70 8.14 2.06
N GLN A 92 -2.92 7.98 2.58
CA GLN A 92 -3.77 9.09 2.97
C GLN A 92 -3.13 9.91 4.11
N GLU A 93 -2.62 9.26 5.15
CA GLU A 93 -2.00 9.92 6.30
C GLU A 93 -0.81 10.79 5.88
N VAL A 94 0.09 10.28 5.03
CA VAL A 94 1.20 11.06 4.46
C VAL A 94 0.68 12.31 3.73
N ALA A 95 -0.29 12.15 2.83
CA ALA A 95 -0.82 13.25 2.04
C ALA A 95 -1.52 14.32 2.91
N GLU A 96 -2.31 13.91 3.89
CA GLU A 96 -2.98 14.80 4.85
C GLU A 96 -1.97 15.50 5.75
N THR A 97 -0.95 14.80 6.25
CA THR A 97 0.12 15.37 7.07
C THR A 97 0.86 16.46 6.31
N MET A 98 1.16 16.26 5.01
CA MET A 98 1.79 17.29 4.18
C MET A 98 0.91 18.55 4.06
N LEU A 99 -0.39 18.37 3.90
CA LEU A 99 -1.35 19.47 3.84
C LEU A 99 -1.45 20.22 5.19
N ILE A 100 -1.64 19.47 6.29
CA ILE A 100 -1.78 20.02 7.66
C ILE A 100 -0.51 20.76 8.07
N TYR A 101 0.66 20.25 7.74
CA TYR A 101 1.93 20.88 8.08
C TYR A 101 2.27 22.06 7.18
N GLY A 102 1.52 22.28 6.10
CA GLY A 102 1.80 23.36 5.14
C GLY A 102 3.19 23.17 4.53
N ILE A 103 3.45 22.00 3.98
CA ILE A 103 4.72 21.73 3.27
C ILE A 103 4.75 22.55 1.98
N ASP A 104 5.83 23.28 1.76
CA ASP A 104 5.99 24.14 0.59
C ASP A 104 6.58 23.41 -0.62
N ALA A 105 7.42 22.40 -0.37
CA ALA A 105 8.05 21.59 -1.41
C ALA A 105 8.51 20.24 -0.85
N PRO A 106 8.34 19.14 -1.60
CA PRO A 106 8.81 17.82 -1.21
C PRO A 106 10.34 17.73 -1.31
N THR A 107 10.92 16.89 -0.47
CA THR A 107 12.34 16.54 -0.54
C THR A 107 12.59 15.49 -1.62
N PRO A 108 13.83 15.38 -2.15
CA PRO A 108 14.19 14.29 -3.06
C PRO A 108 13.95 12.90 -2.44
N GLU A 109 14.25 12.74 -1.15
CA GLU A 109 14.11 11.49 -0.42
C GLU A 109 12.64 11.07 -0.29
N ALA A 110 11.73 12.02 -0.03
CA ALA A 110 10.31 11.73 0.02
C ALA A 110 9.75 11.28 -1.34
N ARG A 111 10.24 11.86 -2.43
CA ARG A 111 9.88 11.42 -3.79
C ARG A 111 10.36 10.00 -4.06
N GLU A 112 11.61 9.69 -3.72
CA GLU A 112 12.16 8.34 -3.92
C GLU A 112 11.42 7.29 -3.08
N LEU A 113 10.99 7.61 -1.85
CA LEU A 113 10.14 6.73 -1.03
C LEU A 113 8.78 6.47 -1.69
N ALA A 114 8.15 7.48 -2.27
CA ALA A 114 6.87 7.31 -2.98
C ALA A 114 7.03 6.50 -4.29
N GLU A 115 8.14 6.65 -5.02
CA GLU A 115 8.48 5.82 -6.16
C GLU A 115 8.65 4.34 -5.75
N ILE A 116 9.31 4.08 -4.62
CA ILE A 116 9.47 2.74 -4.04
C ILE A 116 8.10 2.15 -3.71
N LEU A 117 7.23 2.88 -3.00
CA LEU A 117 5.88 2.44 -2.65
C LEU A 117 5.05 2.13 -3.90
N THR A 118 5.13 2.97 -4.93
CA THR A 118 4.45 2.73 -6.21
C THR A 118 4.92 1.42 -6.86
N SER A 119 6.23 1.16 -6.82
CA SER A 119 6.80 -0.09 -7.34
C SER A 119 6.34 -1.31 -6.53
N GLN A 120 6.28 -1.23 -5.19
CA GLN A 120 5.71 -2.31 -4.37
C GLN A 120 4.23 -2.56 -4.72
N ALA A 121 3.43 -1.50 -4.88
CA ALA A 121 2.03 -1.62 -5.28
C ALA A 121 1.87 -2.32 -6.65
N GLU A 122 2.74 -2.04 -7.62
CA GLU A 122 2.76 -2.74 -8.91
C GLU A 122 3.02 -4.25 -8.74
N HIS A 123 3.94 -4.61 -7.87
CA HIS A 123 4.23 -6.00 -7.55
C HIS A 123 3.10 -6.67 -6.77
N LEU A 124 2.42 -6.00 -5.85
CA LEU A 124 1.24 -6.51 -5.15
C LEU A 124 0.10 -6.81 -6.12
N VAL A 125 -0.20 -5.91 -7.06
CA VAL A 125 -1.20 -6.14 -8.12
C VAL A 125 -0.81 -7.36 -8.97
N ALA A 126 0.46 -7.45 -9.39
CA ALA A 126 0.93 -8.57 -10.19
C ALA A 126 0.81 -9.91 -9.43
N ALA A 127 1.13 -9.93 -8.14
CA ALA A 127 0.96 -11.10 -7.28
C ALA A 127 -0.52 -11.48 -7.12
N ALA A 128 -1.40 -10.54 -6.80
CA ALA A 128 -2.84 -10.78 -6.63
C ALA A 128 -3.49 -11.37 -7.89
N ARG A 129 -3.12 -10.90 -9.07
CA ARG A 129 -3.62 -11.40 -10.36
C ARG A 129 -3.25 -12.86 -10.65
N THR A 130 -2.36 -13.48 -9.88
CA THR A 130 -1.94 -14.87 -10.06
C THR A 130 -2.58 -15.84 -9.07
N PHE A 131 -3.42 -15.38 -8.16
CA PHE A 131 -4.06 -16.21 -7.12
C PHE A 131 -4.92 -17.36 -7.65
N ASP A 132 -5.38 -17.30 -8.89
CA ASP A 132 -6.08 -18.42 -9.54
C ASP A 132 -5.18 -19.63 -9.83
N ARG A 133 -3.86 -19.42 -9.88
CA ARG A 133 -2.87 -20.44 -10.30
C ARG A 133 -1.74 -20.64 -9.31
N PHE A 134 -1.51 -19.71 -8.40
CA PHE A 134 -0.37 -19.68 -7.45
C PHE A 134 0.99 -19.90 -8.13
N LYS A 135 1.20 -19.30 -9.31
CA LYS A 135 2.43 -19.47 -10.09
C LYS A 135 3.02 -18.14 -10.50
N GLY A 136 4.32 -17.99 -10.29
CA GLY A 136 5.05 -16.78 -10.70
C GLY A 136 4.93 -15.65 -9.69
N ILE A 137 4.52 -15.93 -8.46
CA ILE A 137 4.39 -14.94 -7.37
C ILE A 137 5.75 -14.59 -6.76
N GLU A 138 6.62 -15.58 -6.57
CA GLU A 138 7.88 -15.45 -5.83
C GLU A 138 8.81 -14.33 -6.34
N PRO A 139 8.91 -14.04 -7.64
CA PRO A 139 9.68 -12.89 -8.11
C PRO A 139 9.13 -11.55 -7.60
N HIS A 140 7.79 -11.41 -7.54
CA HIS A 140 7.15 -10.18 -7.07
C HIS A 140 7.35 -9.99 -5.57
N LEU A 141 7.21 -11.03 -4.75
CA LEU A 141 7.45 -10.97 -3.31
C LEU A 141 8.89 -10.60 -3.00
N ARG A 142 9.85 -11.15 -3.75
CA ARG A 142 11.26 -10.80 -3.59
C ARG A 142 11.53 -9.33 -3.89
N GLU A 143 10.95 -8.79 -4.96
CA GLU A 143 11.10 -7.38 -5.30
C GLU A 143 10.46 -6.45 -4.24
N ILE A 144 9.31 -6.84 -3.67
CA ILE A 144 8.67 -6.09 -2.57
C ILE A 144 9.63 -5.99 -1.38
N HIS A 145 10.24 -7.08 -0.97
CA HIS A 145 11.21 -7.13 0.12
C HIS A 145 12.49 -6.32 -0.17
N GLU A 146 13.05 -6.41 -1.39
CA GLU A 146 14.23 -5.62 -1.79
C GLU A 146 13.92 -4.11 -1.81
N LEU A 147 12.69 -3.74 -2.17
CA LEU A 147 12.21 -2.35 -2.17
C LEU A 147 12.07 -1.82 -0.74
N GLU A 148 11.53 -2.60 0.20
CA GLU A 148 11.48 -2.24 1.63
C GLU A 148 12.89 -1.99 2.19
N HIS A 149 13.82 -2.90 1.99
CA HIS A 149 15.20 -2.70 2.44
C HIS A 149 15.86 -1.42 1.90
N ARG A 150 15.54 -1.02 0.67
CA ARG A 150 15.99 0.26 0.11
C ARG A 150 15.33 1.44 0.79
N ALA A 151 14.02 1.39 1.04
CA ALA A 151 13.26 2.45 1.71
C ALA A 151 13.75 2.67 3.13
N ASP A 152 14.00 1.60 3.88
CA ASP A 152 14.54 1.58 5.22
C ASP A 152 15.92 2.30 5.31
N GLY A 153 16.82 1.98 4.36
CA GLY A 153 18.10 2.68 4.24
C GLY A 153 17.96 4.16 3.90
N LEU A 154 17.05 4.48 2.97
CA LEU A 154 16.75 5.83 2.51
C LEU A 154 16.12 6.68 3.63
N SER A 155 15.10 6.15 4.33
CA SER A 155 14.41 6.82 5.44
C SER A 155 15.39 7.19 6.56
N ARG A 156 16.24 6.23 6.99
CA ARG A 156 17.27 6.50 8.00
C ARG A 156 18.26 7.56 7.56
N ALA A 157 18.70 7.54 6.31
CA ALA A 157 19.62 8.55 5.78
C ALA A 157 18.95 9.93 5.68
N ALA A 158 17.69 9.99 5.24
CA ALA A 158 16.90 11.20 5.16
C ALA A 158 16.70 11.83 6.55
N ILE A 159 16.30 11.03 7.54
CA ILE A 159 16.15 11.49 8.93
C ILE A 159 17.51 12.01 9.48
N ALA A 160 18.59 11.27 9.29
CA ALA A 160 19.92 11.71 9.74
C ALA A 160 20.36 13.03 9.08
N GLY A 161 19.98 13.25 7.82
CA GLY A 161 20.23 14.48 7.08
C GLY A 161 19.52 15.73 7.62
N LEU A 162 18.45 15.54 8.39
CA LEU A 162 17.68 16.65 9.00
C LEU A 162 18.40 17.32 10.19
N PHE A 163 19.38 16.67 10.80
CA PHE A 163 20.02 17.16 12.02
C PHE A 163 21.35 17.86 11.74
N GLN A 164 21.32 18.90 10.89
CA GLN A 164 22.50 19.71 10.60
C GLN A 164 22.54 20.98 11.47
N PRO A 165 23.73 21.50 11.81
CA PRO A 165 23.82 22.74 12.55
C PRO A 165 23.15 23.91 11.82
N GLY A 166 22.15 24.51 12.45
CA GLY A 166 21.41 25.65 11.89
C GLY A 166 20.09 25.30 11.20
N ASP A 167 19.72 24.01 11.14
CA ASP A 167 18.39 23.62 10.64
C ASP A 167 17.27 24.18 11.50
N ASP A 168 16.15 24.53 10.85
CA ASP A 168 14.94 24.96 11.53
C ASP A 168 14.30 23.77 12.28
N PRO A 169 14.16 23.83 13.61
CA PRO A 169 13.58 22.74 14.38
C PRO A 169 12.18 22.34 13.94
N LEU A 170 11.36 23.28 13.45
CA LEU A 170 10.02 22.98 12.98
C LEU A 170 10.07 22.17 11.67
N ARG A 171 10.98 22.55 10.76
CA ARG A 171 11.22 21.77 9.53
C ARG A 171 11.70 20.35 9.85
N VAL A 172 12.61 20.20 10.82
CA VAL A 172 13.11 18.89 11.27
C VAL A 172 11.96 18.01 11.78
N ILE A 173 11.07 18.55 12.64
CA ILE A 173 9.94 17.82 13.20
C ILE A 173 8.97 17.39 12.09
N LYS A 174 8.60 18.28 11.18
CA LYS A 174 7.67 17.99 10.08
C LYS A 174 8.20 16.86 9.19
N TRP A 175 9.44 16.99 8.70
CA TRP A 175 10.01 16.00 7.79
C TRP A 175 10.35 14.68 8.47
N MET A 176 10.76 14.69 9.72
CA MET A 176 10.99 13.46 10.48
C MET A 176 9.68 12.65 10.61
N ASN A 177 8.54 13.32 10.82
CA ASN A 177 7.25 12.66 10.89
C ASN A 177 6.84 12.10 9.52
N ILE A 178 6.92 12.91 8.46
CA ILE A 178 6.58 12.48 7.09
C ILE A 178 7.44 11.30 6.61
N TYR A 179 8.75 11.30 6.92
CA TYR A 179 9.60 10.17 6.55
C TYR A 179 9.24 8.88 7.28
N ARG A 180 8.80 8.98 8.55
CA ARG A 180 8.32 7.81 9.29
C ARG A 180 7.00 7.28 8.73
N GLU A 181 6.05 8.16 8.46
CA GLU A 181 4.78 7.79 7.84
C GLU A 181 4.99 7.11 6.46
N LEU A 182 5.91 7.62 5.65
CA LEU A 182 6.27 7.00 4.36
C LEU A 182 6.91 5.62 4.55
N GLU A 183 7.83 5.48 5.49
CA GLU A 183 8.48 4.20 5.79
C GLU A 183 7.47 3.19 6.36
N GLU A 184 6.64 3.57 7.33
CA GLU A 184 5.57 2.72 7.89
C GLU A 184 4.59 2.27 6.80
N THR A 185 4.33 3.10 5.78
CA THR A 185 3.48 2.73 4.63
C THR A 185 4.16 1.73 3.70
N VAL A 186 5.47 1.87 3.47
CA VAL A 186 6.28 0.91 2.70
C VAL A 186 6.36 -0.43 3.42
N ASP A 187 6.54 -0.43 4.74
CA ASP A 187 6.53 -1.63 5.59
C ASP A 187 5.16 -2.34 5.53
N ALA A 188 4.05 -1.59 5.59
CA ALA A 188 2.71 -2.17 5.45
C ALA A 188 2.51 -2.86 4.08
N ALA A 189 3.12 -2.34 3.02
CA ALA A 189 3.10 -2.97 1.70
C ALA A 189 3.93 -4.27 1.67
N GLU A 190 5.05 -4.32 2.39
CA GLU A 190 5.85 -5.54 2.57
C GLU A 190 5.11 -6.58 3.41
N ASP A 191 4.52 -6.20 4.54
CA ASP A 191 3.64 -7.03 5.37
C ASP A 191 2.52 -7.69 4.51
N THR A 192 1.94 -6.92 3.57
CA THR A 192 0.94 -7.45 2.61
C THR A 192 1.54 -8.55 1.74
N GLY A 193 2.78 -8.38 1.29
CA GLY A 193 3.55 -9.39 0.55
C GLY A 193 3.77 -10.68 1.36
N GLU A 194 4.08 -10.56 2.67
CA GLU A 194 4.24 -11.70 3.58
C GLU A 194 2.94 -12.50 3.74
N ILE A 195 1.78 -11.83 3.80
CA ILE A 195 0.48 -12.51 3.81
C ILE A 195 0.28 -13.32 2.53
N ILE A 196 0.60 -12.74 1.37
CA ILE A 196 0.54 -13.42 0.08
C ILE A 196 1.45 -14.66 0.08
N GLU A 197 2.69 -14.54 0.56
CA GLU A 197 3.62 -15.66 0.67
C GLU A 197 3.06 -16.80 1.53
N ARG A 198 2.46 -16.47 2.68
CA ARG A 198 1.81 -17.43 3.57
C ARG A 198 0.63 -18.15 2.90
N ILE A 199 -0.20 -17.44 2.13
CA ILE A 199 -1.31 -18.03 1.36
C ILE A 199 -0.79 -19.03 0.33
N VAL A 200 0.26 -18.66 -0.42
CA VAL A 200 0.90 -19.53 -1.40
C VAL A 200 1.46 -20.80 -0.75
N ALA A 201 2.17 -20.63 0.37
CA ALA A 201 2.76 -21.75 1.10
C ALA A 201 1.71 -22.76 1.62
N LYS A 202 0.53 -22.28 2.03
CA LYS A 202 -0.61 -23.13 2.47
C LYS A 202 -1.31 -23.84 1.29
N SER A 203 -1.21 -23.27 0.08
CA SER A 203 -1.95 -23.73 -1.11
C SER A 203 -1.12 -24.65 -2.02
N SER A 204 0.18 -24.82 -1.73
CA SER A 204 1.14 -25.68 -2.46
C SER A 204 1.21 -27.05 -1.84
#